data_87ce90a35a0035088767336246bf2037
#
_entry.id   87ce90a35a0035088767336246bf2037
#
_cell.length_a   1.000
_cell.length_b   1.000
_cell.length_c   1.000
_cell.angle_alpha   90.00
_cell.angle_beta   90.00
_cell.angle_gamma   90.00
#
_symmetry.space_group_name_H-M   'P 1'
#
loop_
_entity.id
_entity.type
_entity.pdbx_description
1 polymer ?
#
loop_
_entity_poly.entity_id
_entity_poly.type
_entity_poly.pdbx_seq_one_letter_code
_entity_poly.pdbx_strand_id
1 'polypeptide(L)'
;VLLVRDIQGEGLEVFLIERAAKTNFGGAYVFPGGKVDLEDSSGRLSDMCQGVSDEDASSALGIDKGGLAYWVAVIRECFEEAGILLAYRKDGNNFDPEDEAENERFIEFRKRLNEGEPVLAEMCKSEELFLATDRLAYLAHWITPKVEKRRYDTRFFIAQAPEGQEAIHDGSESVNSIWIKPEDALKQFEEGKLLMIMPTIKNLEDICGYNNTKELLEDKNSINPYDIATIEPKFFMKDGKYVGLLPGEEGYDDH
;
A
#
# COMPACT_ATOMS: atom_id res chain seq x y z
N VAL A 1 0.25 0.03 -0.59
CA VAL A 1 -1.00 0.21 0.18
C VAL A 1 -2.21 0.06 -0.73
N LEU A 2 -3.22 -0.71 -0.31
CA LEU A 2 -4.54 -0.74 -0.91
C LEU A 2 -5.31 0.47 -0.37
N LEU A 3 -5.33 1.56 -1.13
CA LEU A 3 -6.09 2.74 -0.79
C LEU A 3 -7.52 2.55 -1.31
N VAL A 4 -8.49 2.54 -0.40
CA VAL A 4 -9.90 2.26 -0.72
C VAL A 4 -10.81 3.44 -0.39
N ARG A 5 -11.92 3.57 -1.12
CA ARG A 5 -12.96 4.57 -0.84
C ARG A 5 -14.34 4.01 -1.14
N ASP A 6 -15.36 4.57 -0.52
CA ASP A 6 -16.76 4.20 -0.78
C ASP A 6 -17.28 4.85 -2.05
N ILE A 7 -18.09 4.11 -2.79
CA ILE A 7 -18.97 4.64 -3.82
C ILE A 7 -20.39 4.63 -3.26
N GLN A 8 -21.03 5.78 -3.25
CA GLN A 8 -22.35 5.93 -2.63
C GLN A 8 -23.37 4.92 -3.18
N GLY A 9 -23.71 3.93 -2.35
CA GLY A 9 -24.70 2.89 -2.68
C GLY A 9 -24.22 1.79 -3.64
N GLU A 10 -22.93 1.75 -4.00
CA GLU A 10 -22.40 0.84 -5.02
C GLU A 10 -21.18 0.01 -4.57
N GLY A 11 -20.83 0.02 -3.28
CA GLY A 11 -19.68 -0.70 -2.75
C GLY A 11 -18.43 0.19 -2.62
N LEU A 12 -17.28 -0.38 -2.86
CA LEU A 12 -15.99 0.33 -2.73
C LEU A 12 -15.17 0.29 -4.02
N GLU A 13 -14.24 1.24 -4.15
CA GLU A 13 -13.18 1.26 -5.15
C GLU A 13 -11.82 1.20 -4.48
N VAL A 14 -10.85 0.68 -5.22
CA VAL A 14 -9.43 0.70 -4.86
C VAL A 14 -8.64 1.51 -5.87
N PHE A 15 -7.62 2.21 -5.39
CA PHE A 15 -6.71 3.00 -6.21
C PHE A 15 -5.58 2.14 -6.75
N LEU A 16 -5.42 2.13 -8.07
CA LEU A 16 -4.32 1.46 -8.77
C LEU A 16 -3.54 2.46 -9.60
N ILE A 17 -2.23 2.27 -9.67
CA ILE A 17 -1.32 3.05 -10.52
C ILE A 17 -0.71 2.17 -11.60
N GLU A 18 -0.57 2.69 -12.82
CA GLU A 18 0.12 2.02 -13.92
C GLU A 18 1.61 2.36 -13.89
N ARG A 19 2.45 1.36 -13.73
CA ARG A 19 3.90 1.54 -13.69
C ARG A 19 4.47 1.95 -15.03
N ALA A 20 5.38 2.93 -15.03
CA ALA A 20 6.07 3.37 -16.23
C ALA A 20 6.80 2.20 -16.91
N ALA A 21 6.78 2.14 -18.24
CA ALA A 21 7.34 1.04 -19.04
C ALA A 21 8.82 0.71 -18.76
N LYS A 22 9.57 1.68 -18.23
CA LYS A 22 11.00 1.52 -17.92
C LYS A 22 11.26 0.92 -16.52
N THR A 23 10.23 0.76 -15.70
CA THR A 23 10.33 0.20 -14.35
C THR A 23 10.18 -1.33 -14.35
N ASN A 24 10.46 -1.98 -13.21
CA ASN A 24 10.11 -3.40 -13.05
C ASN A 24 8.59 -3.56 -13.15
N PHE A 25 8.13 -4.56 -13.91
CA PHE A 25 6.72 -4.78 -14.22
C PHE A 25 6.06 -3.59 -14.94
N GLY A 26 6.79 -2.91 -15.85
CA GLY A 26 6.27 -1.76 -16.60
C GLY A 26 4.96 -2.07 -17.34
N GLY A 27 4.01 -1.16 -17.27
CA GLY A 27 2.65 -1.31 -17.78
C GLY A 27 1.70 -2.10 -16.89
N ALA A 28 2.19 -2.69 -15.77
CA ALA A 28 1.31 -3.35 -14.83
C ALA A 28 0.64 -2.34 -13.89
N TYR A 29 -0.62 -2.59 -13.60
CA TYR A 29 -1.36 -1.90 -12.54
C TYR A 29 -1.04 -2.54 -11.20
N VAL A 30 -0.63 -1.71 -10.25
CA VAL A 30 -0.23 -2.10 -8.89
C VAL A 30 -0.81 -1.12 -7.87
N PHE A 31 -0.73 -1.48 -6.59
CA PHE A 31 -1.02 -0.55 -5.51
C PHE A 31 0.16 0.39 -5.27
N PRO A 32 -0.05 1.66 -4.85
CA PRO A 32 1.01 2.54 -4.42
C PRO A 32 1.91 1.89 -3.36
N GLY A 33 3.22 2.09 -3.47
CA GLY A 33 4.17 1.58 -2.48
C GLY A 33 5.55 1.29 -3.03
N GLY A 34 6.54 1.38 -2.16
CA GLY A 34 7.94 1.17 -2.48
C GLY A 34 8.71 0.51 -1.35
N LYS A 35 9.92 0.98 -1.08
CA LYS A 35 10.84 0.41 -0.09
C LYS A 35 10.73 1.14 1.22
N VAL A 36 11.07 0.44 2.29
CA VAL A 36 11.38 1.10 3.57
C VAL A 36 12.75 1.78 3.45
N ASP A 37 12.79 3.08 3.65
CA ASP A 37 14.01 3.87 3.64
C ASP A 37 14.59 4.03 5.05
N LEU A 38 15.88 4.39 5.12
CA LEU A 38 16.55 4.58 6.41
C LEU A 38 15.88 5.67 7.26
N GLU A 39 15.35 6.70 6.63
CA GLU A 39 14.67 7.80 7.32
C GLU A 39 13.34 7.39 7.94
N ASP A 40 12.64 6.40 7.35
CA ASP A 40 11.38 5.87 7.88
C ASP A 40 11.54 5.29 9.30
N SER A 41 12.76 4.85 9.66
CA SER A 41 13.13 4.34 10.99
C SER A 41 13.70 5.42 11.92
N SER A 42 13.67 6.69 11.54
CA SER A 42 14.20 7.76 12.37
C SER A 42 13.36 7.99 13.62
N GLY A 43 14.02 8.21 14.77
CA GLY A 43 13.31 8.52 16.02
C GLY A 43 12.43 9.76 15.94
N ARG A 44 12.74 10.69 15.01
CA ARG A 44 11.93 11.88 14.76
C ARG A 44 10.55 11.53 14.20
N LEU A 45 10.49 10.58 13.26
CA LEU A 45 9.21 10.12 12.69
C LEU A 45 8.43 9.25 13.67
N SER A 46 9.11 8.43 14.47
CA SER A 46 8.44 7.65 15.52
C SER A 46 7.67 8.52 16.52
N ASP A 47 8.23 9.67 16.89
CA ASP A 47 7.57 10.64 17.80
C ASP A 47 6.36 11.33 17.14
N MET A 48 6.23 11.27 15.83
CA MET A 48 5.14 11.86 15.04
C MET A 48 4.12 10.82 14.57
N CYS A 49 4.27 9.55 14.94
CA CYS A 49 3.29 8.50 14.65
C CYS A 49 2.19 8.48 15.71
N GLN A 50 0.95 8.28 15.28
CA GLN A 50 -0.19 8.17 16.17
C GLN A 50 -0.85 6.79 16.07
N GLY A 51 -0.96 6.11 17.20
CA GLY A 51 -1.74 4.88 17.35
C GLY A 51 -0.92 3.59 17.40
N VAL A 52 0.14 3.43 16.60
CA VAL A 52 0.93 2.18 16.57
C VAL A 52 2.34 2.43 17.12
N SER A 53 2.77 1.63 18.11
CA SER A 53 4.14 1.66 18.62
C SER A 53 5.08 0.78 17.77
N ASP A 54 6.41 1.00 17.90
CA ASP A 54 7.38 0.11 17.22
C ASP A 54 7.31 -1.33 17.74
N GLU A 55 6.99 -1.53 19.03
CA GLU A 55 6.80 -2.84 19.62
C GLU A 55 5.61 -3.58 19.02
N ASP A 56 4.44 -2.90 18.92
CA ASP A 56 3.23 -3.47 18.32
C ASP A 56 3.42 -3.76 16.83
N ALA A 57 4.01 -2.81 16.10
CA ALA A 57 4.30 -2.96 14.67
C ALA A 57 5.28 -4.11 14.41
N SER A 58 6.36 -4.20 15.19
CA SER A 58 7.35 -5.28 15.08
C SER A 58 6.76 -6.64 15.39
N SER A 59 5.94 -6.68 16.44
CA SER A 59 5.18 -7.87 16.84
C SER A 59 4.25 -8.32 15.70
N ALA A 60 3.47 -7.39 15.13
CA ALA A 60 2.56 -7.67 14.02
C ALA A 60 3.27 -8.23 12.77
N LEU A 61 4.50 -7.78 12.50
CA LEU A 61 5.29 -8.24 11.36
C LEU A 61 6.13 -9.49 11.65
N GLY A 62 6.16 -9.96 12.92
CA GLY A 62 6.99 -11.08 13.33
C GLY A 62 8.51 -10.80 13.25
N ILE A 63 8.93 -9.55 13.53
CA ILE A 63 10.33 -9.11 13.53
C ILE A 63 10.72 -8.57 14.91
N ASP A 64 12.02 -8.57 15.22
CA ASP A 64 12.50 -8.20 16.55
C ASP A 64 12.29 -6.72 16.88
N LYS A 65 12.45 -5.82 15.92
CA LYS A 65 12.34 -4.35 16.06
C LYS A 65 12.27 -3.64 14.70
N GLY A 66 11.88 -2.38 14.71
CA GLY A 66 11.85 -1.52 13.51
C GLY A 66 10.60 -1.72 12.66
N GLY A 67 9.55 -2.33 13.24
CA GLY A 67 8.29 -2.56 12.55
C GLY A 67 7.57 -1.28 12.15
N LEU A 68 7.63 -0.25 12.99
CA LEU A 68 6.97 1.03 12.73
C LEU A 68 7.44 1.69 11.43
N ALA A 69 8.70 1.46 11.03
CA ALA A 69 9.23 1.96 9.77
C ALA A 69 8.42 1.50 8.54
N TYR A 70 7.79 0.34 8.58
CA TYR A 70 6.91 -0.12 7.50
C TYR A 70 5.63 0.71 7.40
N TRP A 71 5.01 1.07 8.54
CA TRP A 71 3.85 1.96 8.57
C TRP A 71 4.19 3.35 8.06
N VAL A 72 5.34 3.89 8.48
CA VAL A 72 5.85 5.19 7.99
C VAL A 72 6.10 5.13 6.49
N ALA A 73 6.79 4.09 5.99
CA ALA A 73 7.03 3.90 4.57
C ALA A 73 5.73 3.84 3.76
N VAL A 74 4.71 3.14 4.26
CA VAL A 74 3.39 3.08 3.59
C VAL A 74 2.78 4.47 3.44
N ILE A 75 2.83 5.31 4.48
CA ILE A 75 2.28 6.68 4.44
C ILE A 75 3.11 7.55 3.49
N ARG A 76 4.44 7.47 3.56
CA ARG A 76 5.33 8.22 2.68
C ARG A 76 5.10 7.86 1.21
N GLU A 77 5.13 6.58 0.87
CA GLU A 77 4.94 6.10 -0.49
C GLU A 77 3.53 6.40 -1.04
N CYS A 78 2.50 6.32 -0.16
CA CYS A 78 1.15 6.73 -0.52
C CYS A 78 1.10 8.22 -0.90
N PHE A 79 1.81 9.06 -0.15
CA PHE A 79 1.91 10.48 -0.47
C PHE A 79 2.74 10.74 -1.74
N GLU A 80 3.88 10.09 -1.90
CA GLU A 80 4.74 10.20 -3.09
C GLU A 80 4.01 9.77 -4.37
N GLU A 81 3.44 8.57 -4.39
CA GLU A 81 2.89 7.97 -5.61
C GLU A 81 1.42 8.35 -5.87
N ALA A 82 0.59 8.50 -4.82
CA ALA A 82 -0.83 8.84 -4.95
C ALA A 82 -1.20 10.28 -4.58
N GLY A 83 -0.31 11.03 -3.93
CA GLY A 83 -0.60 12.38 -3.42
C GLY A 83 -1.51 12.38 -2.19
N ILE A 84 -1.77 11.23 -1.59
CA ILE A 84 -2.62 11.09 -0.40
C ILE A 84 -1.75 10.97 0.85
N LEU A 85 -1.87 11.93 1.75
CA LEU A 85 -1.18 11.93 3.04
C LEU A 85 -2.12 11.45 4.15
N LEU A 86 -1.83 10.28 4.70
CA LEU A 86 -2.55 9.74 5.84
C LEU A 86 -1.99 10.34 7.12
N ALA A 87 -2.55 11.46 7.55
CA ALA A 87 -2.08 12.21 8.71
C ALA A 87 -3.25 12.86 9.46
N TYR A 88 -2.98 13.22 10.70
CA TYR A 88 -3.85 14.03 11.55
C TYR A 88 -3.25 15.40 11.77
N ARG A 89 -4.10 16.41 11.86
CA ARG A 89 -3.78 17.72 12.42
C ARG A 89 -3.69 17.62 13.94
N LYS A 90 -3.15 18.65 14.57
CA LYS A 90 -3.01 18.75 16.04
C LYS A 90 -4.33 18.62 16.80
N ASP A 91 -5.43 18.98 16.20
CA ASP A 91 -6.78 18.86 16.79
C ASP A 91 -7.38 17.44 16.65
N GLY A 92 -6.66 16.51 16.02
CA GLY A 92 -7.07 15.12 15.77
C GLY A 92 -7.92 14.92 14.52
N ASN A 93 -8.22 15.98 13.77
CA ASN A 93 -8.89 15.85 12.47
C ASN A 93 -7.95 15.28 11.42
N ASN A 94 -8.51 14.60 10.41
CA ASN A 94 -7.74 14.18 9.26
C ASN A 94 -7.12 15.40 8.57
N PHE A 95 -5.89 15.24 8.07
CA PHE A 95 -5.28 16.22 7.22
C PHE A 95 -6.06 16.35 5.91
N ASP A 96 -6.40 17.57 5.58
CA ASP A 96 -6.93 18.01 4.30
C ASP A 96 -6.45 19.45 4.09
N PRO A 97 -5.85 19.80 2.94
CA PRO A 97 -5.40 21.17 2.69
C PRO A 97 -6.56 22.16 2.82
N GLU A 98 -6.38 23.20 3.67
CA GLU A 98 -7.42 24.17 3.96
C GLU A 98 -7.59 25.23 2.87
N ASP A 99 -6.49 25.51 2.15
CA ASP A 99 -6.46 26.49 1.07
C ASP A 99 -5.41 26.17 -0.01
N GLU A 100 -5.41 26.94 -1.08
CA GLU A 100 -4.49 26.78 -2.21
C GLU A 100 -3.02 26.94 -1.80
N ALA A 101 -2.70 27.85 -0.89
CA ALA A 101 -1.32 28.08 -0.44
C ALA A 101 -0.79 26.91 0.39
N GLU A 102 -1.63 26.28 1.18
CA GLU A 102 -1.29 25.04 1.88
C GLU A 102 -1.11 23.91 0.87
N ASN A 103 -2.04 23.74 -0.07
CA ASN A 103 -1.95 22.72 -1.12
C ASN A 103 -0.65 22.86 -1.93
N GLU A 104 -0.25 24.08 -2.32
CA GLU A 104 1.02 24.33 -3.02
C GLU A 104 2.24 23.89 -2.19
N ARG A 105 2.24 24.11 -0.85
CA ARG A 105 3.34 23.64 0.02
C ARG A 105 3.44 22.12 0.03
N PHE A 106 2.30 21.42 0.08
CA PHE A 106 2.29 19.95 0.07
C PHE A 106 2.68 19.37 -1.29
N ILE A 107 2.32 20.02 -2.39
CA ILE A 107 2.82 19.67 -3.72
C ILE A 107 4.36 19.80 -3.77
N GLU A 108 4.94 20.85 -3.18
CA GLU A 108 6.41 21.00 -3.13
C GLU A 108 7.05 19.94 -2.22
N PHE A 109 6.49 19.60 -1.05
CA PHE A 109 6.99 18.50 -0.21
C PHE A 109 6.94 17.16 -0.95
N ARG A 110 5.82 16.86 -1.63
CA ARG A 110 5.67 15.65 -2.44
C ARG A 110 6.73 15.58 -3.54
N LYS A 111 6.99 16.67 -4.23
CA LYS A 111 8.03 16.75 -5.26
C LYS A 111 9.42 16.47 -4.67
N ARG A 112 9.78 17.07 -3.55
CA ARG A 112 11.07 16.86 -2.88
C ARG A 112 11.22 15.40 -2.41
N LEU A 113 10.17 14.76 -1.90
CA LEU A 113 10.17 13.34 -1.57
C LEU A 113 10.42 12.48 -2.82
N ASN A 114 9.73 12.75 -3.94
CA ASN A 114 9.94 12.06 -5.22
C ASN A 114 11.35 12.27 -5.80
N GLU A 115 12.03 13.34 -5.44
CA GLU A 115 13.44 13.60 -5.74
C GLU A 115 14.40 12.87 -4.78
N GLY A 116 13.87 12.15 -3.79
CA GLY A 116 14.63 11.36 -2.80
C GLY A 116 15.14 12.18 -1.62
N GLU A 117 14.58 13.38 -1.36
CA GLU A 117 14.92 14.15 -0.17
C GLU A 117 14.20 13.62 1.07
N PRO A 118 14.86 13.44 2.22
CA PRO A 118 14.25 12.91 3.44
C PRO A 118 13.47 14.00 4.20
N VAL A 119 12.42 14.55 3.59
CA VAL A 119 11.70 15.72 4.12
C VAL A 119 10.41 15.40 4.87
N LEU A 120 10.04 14.13 5.02
CA LEU A 120 8.80 13.73 5.70
C LEU A 120 8.75 14.25 7.16
N ALA A 121 9.83 14.09 7.91
CA ALA A 121 9.91 14.60 9.29
C ALA A 121 9.92 16.13 9.35
N GLU A 122 10.54 16.82 8.38
CA GLU A 122 10.49 18.27 8.24
C GLU A 122 9.05 18.73 8.00
N MET A 123 8.35 18.12 7.05
CA MET A 123 6.96 18.39 6.72
C MET A 123 6.05 18.22 7.93
N CYS A 124 6.08 17.04 8.57
CA CYS A 124 5.24 16.78 9.74
C CYS A 124 5.47 17.80 10.87
N LYS A 125 6.74 18.20 11.10
CA LYS A 125 7.08 19.17 12.12
C LYS A 125 6.63 20.58 11.78
N SER A 126 6.87 21.05 10.54
CA SER A 126 6.54 22.42 10.12
C SER A 126 5.04 22.66 10.01
N GLU A 127 4.29 21.63 9.60
CA GLU A 127 2.84 21.69 9.40
C GLU A 127 2.05 21.15 10.60
N GLU A 128 2.73 20.83 11.74
CA GLU A 128 2.15 20.28 12.96
C GLU A 128 1.27 19.04 12.72
N LEU A 129 1.76 18.09 11.89
CA LEU A 129 1.06 16.87 11.53
C LEU A 129 1.56 15.64 12.28
N PHE A 130 0.68 14.68 12.47
CA PHE A 130 0.97 13.36 13.00
C PHE A 130 0.57 12.29 11.99
N LEU A 131 1.47 11.34 11.71
CA LEU A 131 1.21 10.23 10.79
C LEU A 131 0.15 9.30 11.39
N ALA A 132 -0.92 9.04 10.64
CA ALA A 132 -2.08 8.27 11.07
C ALA A 132 -1.83 6.75 10.90
N THR A 133 -0.86 6.21 11.67
CA THR A 133 -0.47 4.81 11.58
C THR A 133 -1.57 3.85 12.04
N ASP A 134 -2.48 4.29 12.89
CA ASP A 134 -3.67 3.56 13.34
C ASP A 134 -4.73 3.33 12.24
N ARG A 135 -4.64 4.07 11.13
CA ARG A 135 -5.55 3.90 9.99
C ARG A 135 -5.11 2.83 9.00
N LEU A 136 -3.96 2.21 9.23
CA LEU A 136 -3.41 1.15 8.39
C LEU A 136 -3.68 -0.22 9.00
N ALA A 137 -4.46 -1.05 8.32
CA ALA A 137 -4.57 -2.46 8.65
C ALA A 137 -3.51 -3.25 7.87
N TYR A 138 -2.75 -4.12 8.55
CA TYR A 138 -1.83 -5.05 7.93
C TYR A 138 -2.62 -6.16 7.24
N LEU A 139 -2.41 -6.37 5.93
CA LEU A 139 -3.27 -7.22 5.11
C LEU A 139 -2.61 -8.53 4.70
N ALA A 140 -1.40 -8.49 4.14
CA ALA A 140 -0.75 -9.66 3.55
C ALA A 140 0.77 -9.52 3.51
N HIS A 141 1.47 -10.66 3.51
CA HIS A 141 2.91 -10.75 3.38
C HIS A 141 3.29 -11.63 2.19
N TRP A 142 3.97 -11.04 1.21
CA TRP A 142 4.39 -11.72 -0.01
C TRP A 142 5.90 -11.71 -0.16
N ILE A 143 6.47 -12.88 -0.45
CA ILE A 143 7.89 -13.02 -0.79
C ILE A 143 8.01 -13.51 -2.23
N THR A 144 8.80 -12.81 -3.03
CA THR A 144 9.07 -13.26 -4.41
C THR A 144 9.71 -14.64 -4.41
N PRO A 145 9.30 -15.57 -5.29
CA PRO A 145 9.83 -16.94 -5.37
C PRO A 145 11.34 -17.00 -5.51
N LYS A 146 11.95 -18.07 -4.98
CA LYS A 146 13.42 -18.29 -5.00
C LYS A 146 14.01 -18.41 -6.39
N VAL A 147 13.21 -18.76 -7.39
CA VAL A 147 13.65 -18.89 -8.79
C VAL A 147 13.89 -17.53 -9.45
N GLU A 148 13.37 -16.45 -8.89
CA GLU A 148 13.51 -15.12 -9.43
C GLU A 148 14.87 -14.50 -9.05
N LYS A 149 15.50 -13.82 -10.04
CA LYS A 149 16.80 -13.16 -9.85
C LYS A 149 16.74 -11.98 -8.88
N ARG A 150 15.61 -11.29 -8.85
CA ARG A 150 15.34 -10.16 -7.95
C ARG A 150 14.13 -10.50 -7.10
N ARG A 151 14.35 -10.53 -5.80
CA ARG A 151 13.30 -10.89 -4.84
C ARG A 151 12.91 -9.69 -4.00
N TYR A 152 11.63 -9.63 -3.70
CA TYR A 152 11.02 -8.64 -2.83
C TYR A 152 10.37 -9.36 -1.65
N ASP A 153 10.48 -8.76 -0.49
CA ASP A 153 9.77 -9.09 0.73
C ASP A 153 8.79 -7.93 0.98
N THR A 154 7.51 -8.15 0.69
CA THR A 154 6.53 -7.08 0.58
C THR A 154 5.39 -7.29 1.57
N ARG A 155 5.16 -6.30 2.43
CA ARG A 155 4.01 -6.23 3.31
C ARG A 155 2.96 -5.32 2.68
N PHE A 156 1.75 -5.83 2.60
CA PHE A 156 0.60 -5.08 2.08
C PHE A 156 -0.23 -4.55 3.24
N PHE A 157 -0.66 -3.31 3.09
CA PHE A 157 -1.52 -2.64 4.04
C PHE A 157 -2.75 -2.11 3.32
N ILE A 158 -3.83 -1.89 4.06
CA ILE A 158 -5.06 -1.30 3.54
C ILE A 158 -5.43 -0.08 4.37
N ALA A 159 -5.92 0.97 3.71
CA ALA A 159 -6.38 2.19 4.35
C ALA A 159 -7.54 2.82 3.57
N GLN A 160 -8.44 3.49 4.28
CA GLN A 160 -9.44 4.34 3.65
C GLN A 160 -8.82 5.67 3.21
N ALA A 161 -9.07 6.08 1.98
CA ALA A 161 -8.69 7.41 1.50
C ALA A 161 -9.46 8.50 2.26
N PRO A 162 -8.80 9.60 2.69
CA PRO A 162 -9.48 10.77 3.21
C PRO A 162 -10.40 11.41 2.15
N GLU A 163 -11.59 11.87 2.56
CA GLU A 163 -12.59 12.40 1.63
C GLU A 163 -12.15 13.69 0.91
N GLY A 164 -11.34 14.54 1.57
CA GLY A 164 -10.94 15.85 1.04
C GLY A 164 -9.72 15.82 0.11
N GLN A 165 -9.01 14.69 0.00
CA GLN A 165 -7.80 14.59 -0.81
C GLN A 165 -8.08 13.85 -2.12
N GLU A 166 -7.56 14.36 -3.24
CA GLU A 166 -7.68 13.73 -4.55
C GLU A 166 -6.43 12.89 -4.86
N ALA A 167 -6.63 11.60 -5.13
CA ALA A 167 -5.54 10.72 -5.50
C ALA A 167 -5.13 10.91 -6.97
N ILE A 168 -3.87 11.29 -7.18
CA ILE A 168 -3.28 11.53 -8.51
C ILE A 168 -1.87 10.92 -8.53
N HIS A 169 -1.57 10.11 -9.56
CA HIS A 169 -0.24 9.53 -9.76
C HIS A 169 0.85 10.60 -9.90
N ASP A 170 2.11 10.22 -9.63
CA ASP A 170 3.25 11.14 -9.59
C ASP A 170 3.72 11.62 -10.98
N GLY A 171 3.39 10.89 -12.04
CA GLY A 171 3.76 11.21 -13.42
C GLY A 171 5.21 10.83 -13.82
N SER A 172 5.99 10.23 -12.92
CA SER A 172 7.37 9.82 -13.15
C SER A 172 7.57 8.30 -13.10
N GLU A 173 7.33 7.67 -11.96
CA GLU A 173 7.34 6.22 -11.79
C GLU A 173 6.01 5.59 -12.22
N SER A 174 4.92 6.34 -12.11
CA SER A 174 3.56 5.99 -12.51
C SER A 174 3.07 6.92 -13.61
N VAL A 175 2.49 6.36 -14.67
CA VAL A 175 2.06 7.11 -15.87
C VAL A 175 0.55 7.26 -15.99
N ASN A 176 -0.21 6.51 -15.20
CA ASN A 176 -1.66 6.53 -15.14
C ASN A 176 -2.13 6.08 -13.77
N SER A 177 -3.37 6.40 -13.43
CA SER A 177 -4.01 5.91 -12.20
C SER A 177 -5.50 5.77 -12.40
N ILE A 178 -6.11 4.81 -11.70
CA ILE A 178 -7.55 4.57 -11.74
C ILE A 178 -8.08 4.25 -10.35
N TRP A 179 -9.28 4.76 -10.07
CA TRP A 179 -10.16 4.19 -9.08
C TRP A 179 -11.04 3.14 -9.75
N ILE A 180 -11.09 1.94 -9.21
CA ILE A 180 -11.79 0.82 -9.84
C ILE A 180 -12.35 -0.14 -8.77
N LYS A 181 -13.54 -0.70 -9.01
CA LYS A 181 -14.07 -1.77 -8.16
C LYS A 181 -13.17 -3.01 -8.28
N PRO A 182 -12.87 -3.72 -7.17
CA PRO A 182 -12.04 -4.93 -7.22
C PRO A 182 -12.51 -5.93 -8.28
N GLU A 183 -13.82 -6.18 -8.36
CA GLU A 183 -14.42 -7.10 -9.32
C GLU A 183 -14.22 -6.66 -10.78
N ASP A 184 -14.32 -5.34 -11.05
CA ASP A 184 -14.11 -4.79 -12.39
C ASP A 184 -12.64 -4.85 -12.79
N ALA A 185 -11.71 -4.65 -11.83
CA ALA A 185 -10.27 -4.80 -12.08
C ALA A 185 -9.93 -6.25 -12.47
N LEU A 186 -10.43 -7.22 -11.71
CA LEU A 186 -10.23 -8.66 -12.00
C LEU A 186 -10.84 -9.05 -13.34
N LYS A 187 -12.04 -8.59 -13.65
CA LYS A 187 -12.68 -8.81 -14.95
C LYS A 187 -11.86 -8.22 -16.10
N GLN A 188 -11.37 -6.98 -15.95
CA GLN A 188 -10.55 -6.35 -16.98
C GLN A 188 -9.19 -7.05 -17.15
N PHE A 189 -8.64 -7.63 -16.10
CA PHE A 189 -7.46 -8.49 -16.18
C PHE A 189 -7.74 -9.76 -16.99
N GLU A 190 -8.84 -10.46 -16.72
CA GLU A 190 -9.25 -11.66 -17.48
C GLU A 190 -9.50 -11.36 -18.97
N GLU A 191 -10.04 -10.18 -19.26
CA GLU A 191 -10.26 -9.68 -20.62
C GLU A 191 -8.96 -9.18 -21.30
N GLY A 192 -7.81 -9.20 -20.59
CA GLY A 192 -6.52 -8.73 -21.10
C GLY A 192 -6.42 -7.21 -21.29
N LYS A 193 -7.30 -6.43 -20.64
CA LYS A 193 -7.32 -4.96 -20.69
C LYS A 193 -6.41 -4.31 -19.65
N LEU A 194 -6.27 -4.95 -18.48
CA LEU A 194 -5.32 -4.57 -17.44
C LEU A 194 -4.24 -5.64 -17.31
N LEU A 195 -2.99 -5.24 -17.23
CA LEU A 195 -1.89 -6.13 -16.84
C LEU A 195 -1.71 -6.02 -15.33
N MET A 196 -1.77 -7.15 -14.63
CA MET A 196 -1.56 -7.20 -13.18
C MET A 196 -0.65 -8.38 -12.80
N ILE A 197 0.08 -8.24 -11.70
CA ILE A 197 0.92 -9.31 -11.13
C ILE A 197 0.14 -10.08 -10.05
N MET A 198 0.57 -11.30 -9.77
CA MET A 198 -0.12 -12.21 -8.84
C MET A 198 -0.48 -11.59 -7.48
N PRO A 199 0.43 -10.88 -6.77
CA PRO A 199 0.05 -10.24 -5.50
C PRO A 199 -1.07 -9.21 -5.65
N THR A 200 -1.09 -8.44 -6.74
CA THR A 200 -2.18 -7.47 -7.01
C THR A 200 -3.50 -8.20 -7.19
N ILE A 201 -3.53 -9.26 -8.02
CA ILE A 201 -4.73 -10.05 -8.30
C ILE A 201 -5.28 -10.67 -7.00
N LYS A 202 -4.43 -11.33 -6.21
CA LYS A 202 -4.84 -12.02 -4.99
C LYS A 202 -5.32 -11.07 -3.88
N ASN A 203 -4.69 -9.91 -3.73
CA ASN A 203 -5.18 -8.91 -2.79
C ASN A 203 -6.49 -8.27 -3.26
N LEU A 204 -6.72 -8.12 -4.59
CA LEU A 204 -8.02 -7.70 -5.11
C LEU A 204 -9.11 -8.76 -4.85
N GLU A 205 -8.81 -10.05 -5.08
CA GLU A 205 -9.73 -11.15 -4.75
C GLU A 205 -10.12 -11.14 -3.27
N ASP A 206 -9.18 -10.85 -2.36
CA ASP A 206 -9.40 -10.82 -0.90
C ASP A 206 -10.28 -9.65 -0.43
N ILE A 207 -10.38 -8.58 -1.23
CA ILE A 207 -11.23 -7.42 -0.91
C ILE A 207 -12.51 -7.33 -1.75
N CYS A 208 -12.83 -8.35 -2.54
CA CYS A 208 -14.09 -8.43 -3.27
C CYS A 208 -15.28 -8.69 -2.34
N GLY A 209 -16.43 -8.15 -2.70
CA GLY A 209 -17.73 -8.46 -2.07
C GLY A 209 -18.05 -7.68 -0.80
N TYR A 210 -17.18 -6.79 -0.33
CA TYR A 210 -17.50 -5.87 0.77
C TYR A 210 -18.42 -4.74 0.30
N ASN A 211 -19.40 -4.39 1.12
CA ASN A 211 -20.39 -3.35 0.77
C ASN A 211 -19.86 -1.93 0.97
N ASN A 212 -18.84 -1.76 1.80
CA ASN A 212 -18.21 -0.47 2.11
C ASN A 212 -16.85 -0.65 2.77
N THR A 213 -16.09 0.44 2.84
CA THR A 213 -14.74 0.48 3.44
C THR A 213 -14.74 0.17 4.93
N LYS A 214 -15.79 0.56 5.65
CA LYS A 214 -15.91 0.31 7.09
C LYS A 214 -15.99 -1.20 7.37
N GLU A 215 -16.89 -1.91 6.68
CA GLU A 215 -17.02 -3.37 6.80
C GLU A 215 -15.69 -4.07 6.49
N LEU A 216 -15.04 -3.68 5.40
CA LEU A 216 -13.74 -4.21 5.00
C LEU A 216 -12.67 -3.99 6.08
N LEU A 217 -12.52 -2.76 6.57
CA LEU A 217 -11.50 -2.44 7.57
C LEU A 217 -11.79 -3.07 8.94
N GLU A 218 -13.05 -3.16 9.36
CA GLU A 218 -13.43 -3.87 10.58
C GLU A 218 -13.06 -5.36 10.49
N ASP A 219 -13.33 -6.01 9.35
CA ASP A 219 -12.95 -7.40 9.10
C ASP A 219 -11.41 -7.57 9.14
N LYS A 220 -10.66 -6.78 8.34
CA LYS A 220 -9.20 -6.90 8.27
C LYS A 220 -8.50 -6.56 9.60
N ASN A 221 -8.98 -5.58 10.34
CA ASN A 221 -8.46 -5.28 11.68
C ASN A 221 -8.81 -6.34 12.74
N SER A 222 -9.81 -7.18 12.50
CA SER A 222 -10.17 -8.29 13.39
C SER A 222 -9.20 -9.48 13.29
N ILE A 223 -8.46 -9.57 12.19
CA ILE A 223 -7.47 -10.64 11.96
C ILE A 223 -6.29 -10.40 12.89
N ASN A 224 -5.92 -11.43 13.65
CA ASN A 224 -4.70 -11.36 14.44
C ASN A 224 -3.49 -11.27 13.49
N PRO A 225 -2.66 -10.22 13.56
CA PRO A 225 -1.50 -10.06 12.67
C PRO A 225 -0.56 -11.27 12.63
N TYR A 226 -0.47 -12.04 13.72
CA TYR A 226 0.33 -13.27 13.76
C TYR A 226 -0.22 -14.40 12.88
N ASP A 227 -1.50 -14.32 12.50
CA ASP A 227 -2.13 -15.34 11.65
C ASP A 227 -1.99 -14.98 10.15
N ILE A 228 -1.39 -13.83 9.83
CA ILE A 228 -1.09 -13.44 8.45
C ILE A 228 0.09 -14.27 7.94
N ALA A 229 -0.24 -15.29 7.18
CA ALA A 229 0.74 -16.19 6.62
C ALA A 229 1.63 -15.51 5.56
N THR A 230 2.91 -15.89 5.53
CA THR A 230 3.81 -15.50 4.44
C THR A 230 3.46 -16.28 3.18
N ILE A 231 3.20 -15.59 2.09
CA ILE A 231 2.89 -16.16 0.77
C ILE A 231 4.15 -16.10 -0.09
N GLU A 232 4.81 -17.25 -0.30
CA GLU A 232 5.91 -17.41 -1.25
C GLU A 232 5.46 -18.36 -2.35
N PRO A 233 5.04 -17.89 -3.54
CA PRO A 233 4.61 -18.76 -4.63
C PRO A 233 5.75 -19.68 -5.08
N LYS A 234 5.42 -20.89 -5.49
CA LYS A 234 6.36 -21.82 -6.14
C LYS A 234 6.01 -21.96 -7.61
N PHE A 235 6.98 -21.74 -8.48
CA PHE A 235 6.81 -21.86 -9.93
C PHE A 235 7.63 -23.02 -10.47
N PHE A 236 7.03 -23.85 -11.32
CA PHE A 236 7.67 -25.00 -11.95
C PHE A 236 7.05 -25.33 -13.31
N MET A 237 7.73 -26.17 -14.07
CA MET A 237 7.22 -26.67 -15.35
C MET A 237 6.45 -27.96 -15.14
N LYS A 238 5.18 -28.02 -15.57
CA LYS A 238 4.36 -29.22 -15.59
C LYS A 238 3.75 -29.38 -16.99
N ASP A 239 4.00 -30.49 -17.64
CA ASP A 239 3.50 -30.81 -18.99
C ASP A 239 3.79 -29.70 -20.04
N GLY A 240 4.98 -29.08 -19.93
CA GLY A 240 5.41 -28.00 -20.84
C GLY A 240 4.76 -26.65 -20.57
N LYS A 241 3.99 -26.51 -19.47
CA LYS A 241 3.39 -25.26 -19.03
C LYS A 241 4.03 -24.77 -17.74
N TYR A 242 4.14 -23.46 -17.60
CA TYR A 242 4.58 -22.81 -16.37
C TYR A 242 3.41 -22.77 -15.39
N VAL A 243 3.56 -23.41 -14.25
CA VAL A 243 2.53 -23.51 -13.19
C VAL A 243 3.03 -22.80 -11.96
N GLY A 244 2.18 -21.99 -11.35
CA GLY A 244 2.43 -21.36 -10.04
C GLY A 244 1.48 -21.94 -9.01
N LEU A 245 2.00 -22.31 -7.84
CA LEU A 245 1.21 -22.74 -6.68
C LEU A 245 1.44 -21.79 -5.50
N LEU A 246 0.38 -21.57 -4.74
CA LEU A 246 0.40 -20.84 -3.48
C LEU A 246 0.47 -21.78 -2.28
N PRO A 247 0.96 -21.34 -1.11
CA PRO A 247 0.89 -22.11 0.12
C PRO A 247 -0.51 -22.62 0.41
N GLY A 248 -0.63 -23.93 0.71
CA GLY A 248 -1.92 -24.59 0.97
C GLY A 248 -2.60 -25.19 -0.26
N GLU A 249 -2.15 -24.89 -1.48
CA GLU A 249 -2.65 -25.55 -2.69
C GLU A 249 -2.07 -26.96 -2.84
N GLU A 250 -2.87 -27.87 -3.46
CA GLU A 250 -2.46 -29.27 -3.68
C GLU A 250 -1.15 -29.33 -4.50
N GLY A 251 -0.14 -30.02 -3.94
CA GLY A 251 1.17 -30.18 -4.54
C GLY A 251 2.16 -29.04 -4.22
N TYR A 252 1.78 -28.03 -3.45
CA TYR A 252 2.70 -26.96 -3.08
C TYR A 252 3.93 -27.46 -2.34
N ASP A 253 3.76 -28.42 -1.40
CA ASP A 253 4.85 -28.96 -0.59
C ASP A 253 5.75 -29.96 -1.34
N ASP A 254 5.32 -30.41 -2.53
CA ASP A 254 6.06 -31.34 -3.37
C ASP A 254 7.17 -30.63 -4.20
N HIS A 255 7.20 -29.31 -4.19
CA HIS A 255 8.11 -28.43 -4.94
C HIS A 255 8.80 -27.44 -4.03
#